data_bf1f01ea48ce6db254bed0f2d2734e54
#
_entry.id   bf1f01ea48ce6db254bed0f2d2734e54
#
_cell.length_a   1.000
_cell.length_b   1.000
_cell.length_c   1.000
_cell.angle_alpha   90.00
_cell.angle_beta   90.00
_cell.angle_gamma   90.00
#
_symmetry.space_group_name_H-M   'P 1'
#
loop_
_entity.id
_entity.type
_entity.pdbx_description
1 polymer ?
#
loop_
_entity_poly.entity_id
_entity_poly.type
_entity_poly.pdbx_seq_one_letter_code
_entity_poly.pdbx_strand_id
1 'polypeptide(L)'
;AAERGIADRFHFPGFMRGKQVYECLKDSDVYVMPSVSEPFGISPLEAMQCGTPTIISKQSGCAEILNNCIKVDYWDIHALADSIYSICHNDSLFHYLQEEGKREVDQITWEKVGRWIRELYMRTMHWI
;
A
#
# COMPACT_ATOMS: atom_id res chain seq x y z
N ALA A 1 -8.40 19.52 -9.55
CA ALA A 1 -9.07 18.91 -10.74
C ALA A 1 -9.87 19.98 -11.51
N ALA A 2 -10.79 20.69 -10.85
CA ALA A 2 -11.65 21.72 -11.49
C ALA A 2 -10.82 22.83 -12.17
N GLU A 3 -9.85 23.40 -11.47
CA GLU A 3 -8.97 24.46 -12.01
C GLU A 3 -8.14 24.02 -13.25
N ARG A 4 -7.92 22.71 -13.39
CA ARG A 4 -7.18 22.11 -14.53
C ARG A 4 -8.10 21.52 -15.61
N GLY A 5 -9.42 21.68 -15.49
CA GLY A 5 -10.40 21.20 -16.45
C GLY A 5 -10.46 19.66 -16.59
N ILE A 6 -10.10 18.92 -15.56
CA ILE A 6 -10.11 17.45 -15.54
C ILE A 6 -11.02 16.88 -14.44
N ALA A 7 -11.99 17.67 -13.99
CA ALA A 7 -12.90 17.25 -12.90
C ALA A 7 -13.77 16.04 -13.30
N ASP A 8 -14.10 15.91 -14.57
CA ASP A 8 -14.84 14.79 -15.16
C ASP A 8 -14.10 13.43 -15.08
N ARG A 9 -12.79 13.45 -14.83
CA ARG A 9 -11.95 12.25 -14.66
C ARG A 9 -11.82 11.81 -13.21
N PHE A 10 -12.44 12.55 -12.26
CA PHE A 10 -12.40 12.23 -10.84
C PHE A 10 -13.75 11.68 -10.38
N HIS A 11 -13.73 10.53 -9.73
CA HIS A 11 -14.88 9.88 -9.16
C HIS A 11 -14.78 9.88 -7.64
N PHE A 12 -15.84 10.29 -6.96
CA PHE A 12 -15.95 10.31 -5.51
C PHE A 12 -17.10 9.38 -5.08
N PRO A 13 -16.84 8.07 -4.99
CA PRO A 13 -17.89 7.07 -4.77
C PRO A 13 -18.49 7.11 -3.37
N GLY A 14 -17.91 7.92 -2.48
CA GLY A 14 -18.32 7.94 -1.08
C GLY A 14 -17.76 6.74 -0.31
N PHE A 15 -18.46 6.37 0.75
CA PHE A 15 -18.01 5.30 1.63
C PHE A 15 -18.32 3.92 1.03
N MET A 16 -17.29 3.11 0.81
CA MET A 16 -17.38 1.75 0.32
C MET A 16 -17.03 0.74 1.41
N ARG A 17 -17.57 -0.49 1.33
CA ARG A 17 -17.31 -1.58 2.28
C ARG A 17 -17.13 -2.93 1.59
N GLY A 18 -16.31 -3.76 2.22
CA GLY A 18 -16.19 -5.20 1.88
C GLY A 18 -15.90 -5.42 0.38
N LYS A 19 -16.79 -6.11 -0.29
CA LYS A 19 -16.64 -6.50 -1.70
C LYS A 19 -16.42 -5.32 -2.65
N GLN A 20 -17.06 -4.18 -2.40
CA GLN A 20 -16.91 -2.98 -3.24
C GLN A 20 -15.48 -2.43 -3.19
N VAL A 21 -14.86 -2.41 -2.00
CA VAL A 21 -13.46 -1.99 -1.84
C VAL A 21 -12.54 -2.94 -2.59
N TYR A 22 -12.74 -4.25 -2.42
CA TYR A 22 -11.94 -5.28 -3.08
C TYR A 22 -12.01 -5.16 -4.61
N GLU A 23 -13.22 -5.02 -5.17
CA GLU A 23 -13.42 -4.87 -6.61
C GLU A 23 -12.75 -3.57 -7.12
N CYS A 24 -12.92 -2.46 -6.41
CA CYS A 24 -12.28 -1.19 -6.77
C CYS A 24 -10.75 -1.30 -6.77
N LEU A 25 -10.16 -1.91 -5.74
CA LEU A 25 -8.71 -2.11 -5.68
C LEU A 25 -8.23 -3.02 -6.80
N LYS A 26 -8.90 -4.13 -7.02
CA LYS A 26 -8.53 -5.12 -8.04
C LYS A 26 -8.58 -4.56 -9.47
N ASP A 27 -9.53 -3.68 -9.75
CA ASP A 27 -9.72 -3.06 -11.06
C ASP A 27 -8.86 -1.79 -11.25
N SER A 28 -8.08 -1.40 -10.24
CA SER A 28 -7.20 -0.23 -10.29
C SER A 28 -5.81 -0.59 -10.78
N ASP A 29 -5.23 0.25 -11.62
CA ASP A 29 -3.85 0.11 -12.11
C ASP A 29 -2.82 0.50 -11.05
N VAL A 30 -3.15 1.45 -10.18
CA VAL A 30 -2.28 1.96 -9.12
C VAL A 30 -3.10 2.38 -7.91
N TYR A 31 -2.67 1.98 -6.73
CA TYR A 31 -3.16 2.50 -5.45
C TYR A 31 -2.19 3.54 -4.89
N VAL A 32 -2.71 4.68 -4.42
CA VAL A 32 -1.89 5.78 -3.90
C VAL A 32 -2.38 6.21 -2.52
N MET A 33 -1.49 6.19 -1.52
CA MET A 33 -1.75 6.71 -0.17
C MET A 33 -0.68 7.73 0.24
N PRO A 34 -0.85 9.03 -0.13
CA PRO A 34 0.12 10.08 0.15
C PRO A 34 -0.12 10.72 1.53
N SER A 35 -0.29 9.93 2.57
CA SER A 35 -0.63 10.40 3.91
C SER A 35 0.52 11.19 4.55
N VAL A 36 0.20 12.31 5.16
CA VAL A 36 1.14 13.11 5.96
C VAL A 36 1.53 12.36 7.23
N SER A 37 0.56 11.71 7.85
CA SER A 37 0.74 10.87 9.04
C SER A 37 -0.28 9.74 9.00
N GLU A 38 0.19 8.54 9.05
CA GLU A 38 -0.62 7.32 9.11
C GLU A 38 0.04 6.35 10.08
N PRO A 39 -0.58 6.00 11.22
CA PRO A 39 0.05 5.14 12.23
C PRO A 39 0.49 3.79 11.69
N PHE A 40 -0.30 3.17 10.81
CA PHE A 40 0.09 1.95 10.12
C PHE A 40 -0.35 1.97 8.65
N GLY A 41 -1.66 1.99 8.36
CA GLY A 41 -2.24 1.94 7.02
C GLY A 41 -2.51 0.52 6.53
N ILE A 42 -3.72 0.01 6.78
CA ILE A 42 -4.12 -1.33 6.33
C ILE A 42 -4.43 -1.34 4.83
N SER A 43 -4.98 -0.25 4.31
CA SER A 43 -5.43 -0.17 2.91
C SER A 43 -4.32 -0.39 1.86
N PRO A 44 -3.05 0.01 2.06
CA PRO A 44 -1.97 -0.40 1.16
C PRO A 44 -1.76 -1.90 1.11
N LEU A 45 -1.89 -2.60 2.25
CA LEU A 45 -1.77 -4.06 2.31
C LEU A 45 -2.93 -4.73 1.55
N GLU A 46 -4.16 -4.21 1.72
CA GLU A 46 -5.33 -4.69 0.97
C GLU A 46 -5.15 -4.50 -0.54
N ALA A 47 -4.62 -3.35 -0.98
CA ALA A 47 -4.31 -3.10 -2.39
C ALA A 47 -3.28 -4.08 -2.94
N MET A 48 -2.16 -4.27 -2.23
CA MET A 48 -1.13 -5.23 -2.62
C MET A 48 -1.65 -6.67 -2.62
N GLN A 49 -2.54 -7.03 -1.69
CA GLN A 49 -3.18 -8.34 -1.68
C GLN A 49 -4.09 -8.57 -2.90
N CYS A 50 -4.72 -7.51 -3.39
CA CYS A 50 -5.49 -7.54 -4.65
C CYS A 50 -4.59 -7.63 -5.90
N GLY A 51 -3.27 -7.50 -5.75
CA GLY A 51 -2.33 -7.43 -6.85
C GLY A 51 -2.24 -6.04 -7.49
N THR A 52 -2.60 -4.99 -6.75
CA THR A 52 -2.56 -3.62 -7.24
C THR A 52 -1.21 -2.97 -6.86
N PRO A 53 -0.41 -2.52 -7.84
CA PRO A 53 0.80 -1.75 -7.56
C PRO A 53 0.52 -0.56 -6.65
N THR A 54 1.34 -0.39 -5.63
CA THR A 54 1.04 0.52 -4.53
C THR A 54 2.13 1.57 -4.35
N ILE A 55 1.72 2.82 -4.17
CA ILE A 55 2.57 3.95 -3.81
C ILE A 55 2.12 4.48 -2.46
N ILE A 56 3.05 4.61 -1.52
CA ILE A 56 2.79 5.14 -0.18
C ILE A 56 3.74 6.27 0.17
N SER A 57 3.35 7.08 1.15
CA SER A 57 4.29 8.03 1.73
C SER A 57 5.30 7.32 2.63
N LYS A 58 6.54 7.78 2.64
CA LYS A 58 7.60 7.32 3.55
C LYS A 58 7.23 7.55 5.02
N GLN A 59 6.33 8.50 5.27
CA GLN A 59 5.88 8.91 6.60
C GLN A 59 4.75 8.02 7.17
N SER A 60 4.26 7.06 6.40
CA SER A 60 3.26 6.08 6.88
C SER A 60 3.93 4.91 7.61
N GLY A 61 3.28 4.39 8.67
CA GLY A 61 3.83 3.29 9.46
C GLY A 61 4.06 2.01 8.67
N CYS A 62 3.21 1.69 7.68
CA CYS A 62 3.42 0.55 6.80
C CYS A 62 4.69 0.67 5.93
N ALA A 63 5.23 1.88 5.74
CA ALA A 63 6.49 2.06 5.01
C ALA A 63 7.70 1.43 5.70
N GLU A 64 7.61 1.16 7.00
CA GLU A 64 8.68 0.49 7.76
C GLU A 64 8.78 -1.00 7.44
N ILE A 65 7.67 -1.62 7.04
CA ILE A 65 7.60 -3.07 6.84
C ILE A 65 7.45 -3.49 5.37
N LEU A 66 6.87 -2.64 4.52
CA LEU A 66 6.67 -2.95 3.11
C LEU A 66 7.91 -2.59 2.29
N ASN A 67 8.31 -3.49 1.38
CA ASN A 67 9.47 -3.30 0.51
C ASN A 67 9.10 -3.28 -0.97
N ASN A 68 8.06 -4.01 -1.37
CA ASN A 68 7.63 -4.13 -2.77
C ASN A 68 6.50 -3.15 -3.11
N CYS A 69 6.68 -1.90 -2.71
CA CYS A 69 5.86 -0.75 -3.07
C CYS A 69 6.77 0.46 -3.33
N ILE A 70 6.27 1.45 -4.04
CA ILE A 70 7.01 2.70 -4.21
C ILE A 70 6.76 3.61 -3.01
N LYS A 71 7.82 4.20 -2.48
CA LYS A 71 7.78 5.10 -1.32
C LYS A 71 8.24 6.48 -1.73
N VAL A 72 7.39 7.49 -1.54
CA VAL A 72 7.67 8.89 -1.84
C VAL A 72 7.48 9.76 -0.61
N ASP A 73 8.12 10.90 -0.54
CA ASP A 73 7.78 11.87 0.50
C ASP A 73 6.42 12.51 0.17
N TYR A 74 5.55 12.68 1.18
CA TYR A 74 4.17 13.16 0.94
C TYR A 74 4.11 14.54 0.28
N TRP A 75 5.15 15.36 0.44
CA TRP A 75 5.26 16.70 -0.16
C TRP A 75 5.85 16.69 -1.58
N ASP A 76 6.46 15.59 -2.01
CA ASP A 76 7.11 15.50 -3.32
C ASP A 76 6.10 15.09 -4.40
N ILE A 77 5.36 16.09 -4.87
CA ILE A 77 4.34 15.93 -5.91
C ILE A 77 4.94 15.42 -7.23
N HIS A 78 6.17 15.82 -7.54
CA HIS A 78 6.83 15.39 -8.77
C HIS A 78 7.21 13.92 -8.70
N ALA A 79 7.85 13.47 -7.61
CA ALA A 79 8.17 12.06 -7.42
C ALA A 79 6.90 11.18 -7.42
N LEU A 80 5.80 11.66 -6.83
CA LEU A 80 4.52 10.96 -6.87
C LEU A 80 3.99 10.82 -8.30
N ALA A 81 3.98 11.92 -9.07
CA ALA A 81 3.50 11.92 -10.45
C ALA A 81 4.37 11.01 -11.34
N ASP A 82 5.69 11.08 -11.21
CA ASP A 82 6.65 10.24 -11.94
C ASP A 82 6.47 8.76 -11.60
N SER A 83 6.19 8.45 -10.35
CA SER A 83 5.94 7.08 -9.90
C SER A 83 4.65 6.50 -10.51
N ILE A 84 3.56 7.28 -10.50
CA ILE A 84 2.30 6.87 -11.14
C ILE A 84 2.53 6.65 -12.64
N TYR A 85 3.16 7.62 -13.30
CA TYR A 85 3.46 7.54 -14.73
C TYR A 85 4.30 6.29 -15.05
N SER A 86 5.33 6.03 -14.27
CA SER A 86 6.23 4.89 -14.48
C SER A 86 5.52 3.55 -14.36
N ILE A 87 4.65 3.38 -13.35
CA ILE A 87 3.87 2.15 -13.19
C ILE A 87 2.93 1.96 -14.39
N CYS A 88 2.25 3.02 -14.83
CA CYS A 88 1.27 2.93 -15.92
C CYS A 88 1.90 2.75 -17.32
N HIS A 89 3.21 3.01 -17.49
CA HIS A 89 3.89 2.97 -18.79
C HIS A 89 5.05 1.97 -18.85
N ASN A 90 5.27 1.19 -17.79
CA ASN A 90 6.31 0.19 -17.76
C ASN A 90 5.74 -1.15 -17.27
N ASP A 91 5.43 -2.03 -18.21
CA ASP A 91 4.82 -3.33 -17.94
C ASP A 91 5.67 -4.19 -16.99
N SER A 92 6.99 -4.13 -17.12
CA SER A 92 7.90 -4.91 -16.25
C SER A 92 7.83 -4.43 -14.81
N LEU A 93 7.78 -3.11 -14.59
CA LEU A 93 7.62 -2.53 -13.25
C LEU A 93 6.23 -2.86 -12.68
N PHE A 94 5.20 -2.72 -13.50
CA PHE A 94 3.82 -3.05 -13.11
C PHE A 94 3.74 -4.51 -12.62
N HIS A 95 4.16 -5.46 -13.43
CA HIS A 95 4.10 -6.89 -13.10
C HIS A 95 4.97 -7.24 -11.90
N TYR A 96 6.16 -6.64 -11.80
CA TYR A 96 7.01 -6.83 -10.62
C TYR A 96 6.31 -6.41 -9.32
N LEU A 97 5.76 -5.19 -9.28
CA LEU A 97 5.06 -4.69 -8.10
C LEU A 97 3.79 -5.48 -7.80
N GLN A 98 3.07 -5.91 -8.83
CA GLN A 98 1.88 -6.75 -8.71
C GLN A 98 2.20 -8.09 -8.04
N GLU A 99 3.20 -8.80 -8.55
CA GLU A 99 3.55 -10.15 -8.09
C GLU A 99 4.28 -10.13 -6.75
N GLU A 100 5.34 -9.34 -6.65
CA GLU A 100 6.16 -9.29 -5.44
C GLU A 100 5.45 -8.59 -4.29
N GLY A 101 4.67 -7.55 -4.57
CA GLY A 101 3.83 -6.89 -3.58
C GLY A 101 2.82 -7.86 -2.97
N LYS A 102 2.09 -8.60 -3.81
CA LYS A 102 1.16 -9.63 -3.34
C LYS A 102 1.87 -10.72 -2.53
N ARG A 103 2.99 -11.22 -3.02
CA ARG A 103 3.77 -12.25 -2.32
C ARG A 103 4.24 -11.76 -0.95
N GLU A 104 4.67 -10.51 -0.85
CA GLU A 104 5.11 -9.91 0.42
C GLU A 104 3.98 -9.87 1.45
N VAL A 105 2.80 -9.32 1.08
CA VAL A 105 1.69 -9.18 2.03
C VAL A 105 1.06 -10.52 2.41
N ASP A 106 1.08 -11.52 1.53
CA ASP A 106 0.64 -12.88 1.86
C ASP A 106 1.51 -13.53 2.96
N GLN A 107 2.71 -12.99 3.21
CA GLN A 107 3.59 -13.40 4.30
C GLN A 107 3.33 -12.65 5.62
N ILE A 108 2.55 -11.57 5.61
CA ILE A 108 2.20 -10.78 6.80
C ILE A 108 0.91 -11.37 7.38
N THR A 109 1.05 -12.31 8.31
CA THR A 109 -0.09 -13.01 8.92
C THR A 109 -0.12 -12.83 10.43
N TRP A 110 -1.31 -12.91 11.02
CA TRP A 110 -1.49 -12.87 12.46
C TRP A 110 -0.78 -14.02 13.17
N GLU A 111 -0.66 -15.18 12.52
CA GLU A 111 0.06 -16.34 13.05
C GLU A 111 1.55 -16.04 13.22
N LYS A 112 2.16 -15.31 12.28
CA LYS A 112 3.56 -14.87 12.43
C LYS A 112 3.72 -13.87 13.57
N VAL A 113 2.85 -12.88 13.65
CA VAL A 113 2.86 -11.90 14.75
C VAL A 113 2.67 -12.59 16.10
N GLY A 114 1.70 -13.48 16.21
CA GLY A 114 1.46 -14.26 17.42
C GLY A 114 2.67 -15.11 17.83
N ARG A 115 3.37 -15.69 16.86
CA ARG A 115 4.59 -16.46 17.09
C ARG A 115 5.73 -15.58 17.63
N TRP A 116 5.96 -14.42 17.06
CA TRP A 116 6.98 -13.46 17.52
C TRP A 116 6.69 -12.98 18.94
N ILE A 117 5.44 -12.65 19.24
CA ILE A 117 5.02 -12.25 20.60
C ILE A 117 5.28 -13.38 21.58
N ARG A 118 4.92 -14.61 21.23
CA ARG A 118 5.20 -15.79 22.06
C ARG A 118 6.69 -15.97 22.32
N GLU A 119 7.51 -15.87 21.29
CA GLU A 119 8.98 -15.97 21.42
C GLU A 119 9.54 -14.87 22.34
N LEU A 120 9.02 -13.64 22.21
CA LEU A 120 9.40 -12.53 23.09
C LEU A 120 9.08 -12.85 24.56
N TYR A 121 7.86 -13.32 24.85
CA TYR A 121 7.49 -13.74 26.18
C TYR A 121 8.39 -14.86 26.73
N MET A 122 8.65 -15.86 25.93
CA MET A 122 9.52 -16.98 26.36
C MET A 122 10.94 -16.52 26.69
N ARG A 123 11.49 -15.60 25.91
CA ARG A 123 12.81 -15.00 26.20
C ARG A 123 12.79 -14.18 27.50
N THR A 124 11.73 -13.41 27.72
CA THR A 124 11.61 -12.55 28.90
C THR A 124 11.38 -13.36 30.18
N MET A 125 10.65 -14.46 30.11
CA MET A 125 10.37 -15.32 31.27
C MET A 125 11.60 -16.11 31.74
N HIS A 126 12.63 -16.27 30.95
CA HIS A 126 13.89 -16.89 31.38
C HIS A 126 14.81 -15.98 32.22
N TRP A 127 14.40 -14.74 32.46
CA TRP A 127 15.11 -13.76 33.33
C TRP A 127 14.50 -13.69 34.74
N ILE A 128 13.50 -14.48 35.03
CA ILE A 128 12.90 -14.66 36.37
C ILE A 128 13.23 -16.05 36.87
#